data_6854ffe2ccaaa73ab121d1811788d951
#
_entry.id   6854ffe2ccaaa73ab121d1811788d951
#
_cell.length_a   1.000
_cell.length_b   1.000
_cell.length_c   1.000
_cell.angle_alpha   90.00
_cell.angle_beta   90.00
_cell.angle_gamma   90.00
#
_symmetry.space_group_name_H-M   'P 1'
#
loop_
_entity.id
_entity.type
_entity.pdbx_description
1 polymer ?
#
loop_
_entity_poly.entity_id
_entity_poly.type
_entity_poly.pdbx_seq_one_letter_code
_entity_poly.pdbx_strand_id
1 'polypeptide(L)'
;MYFNIEAETTTNTNAPAVTTFTSTAKTVPVGLVMSVLPQVTESGTVNLTVRPTISRVTRFVSDPNPSLQLDSAGNPLPNPIENLIPEIQVREMESVLQAGSGQTIILGGLMQDDVRRDRDAVPGLGRLPSPVGDAFSFRDEAVSKTELVIFLKPTVISNPSLDSDELKFFQRFLPEMDKTGKNP
;
A
#
# COMPACT_ATOMS: atom_id res chain seq x y z
N MET A 1 -0.88 2.47 9.83
CA MET A 1 -1.85 2.68 10.91
C MET A 1 -1.84 4.16 11.25
N TYR A 2 -2.99 4.79 11.38
CA TYR A 2 -3.18 6.17 11.84
C TYR A 2 -4.41 6.22 12.74
N PHE A 3 -4.60 7.33 13.44
CA PHE A 3 -5.73 7.50 14.35
C PHE A 3 -6.72 8.50 13.77
N ASN A 4 -8.01 8.15 13.78
CA ASN A 4 -9.09 9.11 13.60
C ASN A 4 -9.43 9.67 14.98
N ILE A 5 -9.19 10.96 15.19
CA ILE A 5 -9.41 11.63 16.48
C ILE A 5 -10.64 12.54 16.35
N GLU A 6 -11.65 12.26 17.16
CA GLU A 6 -12.86 13.05 17.27
C GLU A 6 -12.83 13.81 18.58
N ALA A 7 -13.06 15.13 18.53
CA ALA A 7 -13.14 15.97 19.69
C ALA A 7 -14.60 16.37 19.92
N GLU A 8 -15.14 16.05 21.10
CA GLU A 8 -16.46 16.44 21.54
C GLU A 8 -16.34 17.43 22.71
N THR A 9 -16.90 18.64 22.54
CA THR A 9 -16.90 19.67 23.58
C THR A 9 -18.29 19.82 24.19
N THR A 10 -18.40 19.51 25.47
CA THR A 10 -19.65 19.68 26.24
C THR A 10 -19.56 20.99 27.02
N THR A 11 -20.50 21.92 26.75
CA THR A 11 -20.62 23.18 27.46
C THR A 11 -21.82 23.11 28.39
N ASN A 12 -21.60 23.28 29.69
CA ASN A 12 -22.65 23.47 30.69
C ASN A 12 -22.66 24.91 31.13
N THR A 13 -23.87 25.49 31.33
CA THR A 13 -24.09 26.90 31.68
C THR A 13 -23.39 27.33 32.98
N ASN A 14 -23.03 26.40 33.86
CA ASN A 14 -22.42 26.64 35.17
C ASN A 14 -21.09 25.88 35.41
N ALA A 15 -20.47 25.32 34.36
CA ALA A 15 -19.19 24.62 34.45
C ALA A 15 -18.28 24.97 33.27
N PRO A 16 -16.94 24.90 33.43
CA PRO A 16 -16.04 25.11 32.33
C PRO A 16 -16.30 24.06 31.23
N ALA A 17 -16.12 24.45 29.96
CA ALA A 17 -16.24 23.56 28.84
C ALA A 17 -15.20 22.40 28.96
N VAL A 18 -15.69 21.17 28.77
CA VAL A 18 -14.87 19.97 28.80
C VAL A 18 -14.80 19.40 27.39
N THR A 19 -13.60 19.30 26.84
CA THR A 19 -13.34 18.64 25.56
C THR A 19 -12.85 17.22 25.78
N THR A 20 -13.58 16.27 25.24
CA THR A 20 -13.20 14.84 25.28
C THR A 20 -12.73 14.42 23.91
N PHE A 21 -11.58 13.73 23.85
CA PHE A 21 -11.01 13.20 22.62
C PHE A 21 -11.26 11.69 22.55
N THR A 22 -11.89 11.25 21.46
CA THR A 22 -12.05 9.84 21.15
C THR A 22 -11.13 9.48 20.00
N SER A 23 -10.27 8.50 20.21
CA SER A 23 -9.29 8.05 19.22
C SER A 23 -9.63 6.66 18.71
N THR A 24 -9.83 6.53 17.39
CA THR A 24 -10.11 5.27 16.72
C THR A 24 -8.95 4.93 15.78
N ALA A 25 -8.32 3.76 15.98
CA ALA A 25 -7.26 3.28 15.13
C ALA A 25 -7.80 2.87 13.76
N LYS A 26 -7.19 3.39 12.69
CA LYS A 26 -7.46 3.01 11.30
C LYS A 26 -6.22 2.37 10.69
N THR A 27 -6.42 1.27 9.96
CA THR A 27 -5.36 0.61 9.21
C THR A 27 -5.57 0.83 7.72
N VAL A 28 -4.45 1.00 7.01
CA VAL A 28 -4.47 1.14 5.56
C VAL A 28 -3.59 0.04 4.98
N PRO A 29 -4.10 -0.75 4.03
CA PRO A 29 -3.29 -1.74 3.33
C PRO A 29 -2.25 -1.04 2.46
N VAL A 30 -0.98 -1.42 2.61
CA VAL A 30 0.14 -0.92 1.81
C VAL A 30 0.87 -2.10 1.19
N GLY A 31 1.15 -2.01 -0.09
CA GLY A 31 1.84 -3.06 -0.83
C GLY A 31 1.07 -3.50 -2.07
N LEU A 32 1.32 -4.71 -2.54
CA LEU A 32 0.66 -5.33 -3.68
C LEU A 32 -0.45 -6.27 -3.19
N VAL A 33 -1.66 -6.02 -3.66
CA VAL A 33 -2.80 -6.94 -3.56
C VAL A 33 -3.20 -7.35 -4.97
N MET A 34 -3.38 -8.63 -5.21
CA MET A 34 -3.77 -9.13 -6.51
C MET A 34 -5.00 -10.04 -6.36
N SER A 35 -6.07 -9.68 -7.06
CA SER A 35 -7.24 -10.53 -7.21
C SER A 35 -7.17 -11.25 -8.55
N VAL A 36 -7.36 -12.57 -8.54
CA VAL A 36 -7.38 -13.40 -9.74
C VAL A 36 -8.63 -14.27 -9.73
N LEU A 37 -9.44 -14.14 -10.77
CA LEU A 37 -10.65 -14.94 -10.97
C LEU A 37 -10.46 -15.82 -12.19
N PRO A 38 -10.22 -17.13 -12.02
CA PRO A 38 -10.13 -18.08 -13.12
C PRO A 38 -11.49 -18.61 -13.53
N GLN A 39 -11.68 -18.83 -14.84
CA GLN A 39 -12.81 -19.53 -15.43
C GLN A 39 -12.26 -20.55 -16.42
N VAL A 40 -12.58 -21.81 -16.24
CA VAL A 40 -12.14 -22.90 -17.12
C VAL A 40 -13.28 -23.27 -18.07
N THR A 41 -12.95 -23.28 -19.35
CA THR A 41 -13.88 -23.75 -20.41
C THR A 41 -13.81 -25.28 -20.59
N GLU A 42 -14.82 -25.89 -21.19
CA GLU A 42 -14.81 -27.33 -21.50
C GLU A 42 -13.64 -27.74 -22.39
N SER A 43 -13.12 -26.82 -23.19
CA SER A 43 -11.95 -27.05 -24.05
C SER A 43 -10.59 -27.01 -23.27
N GLY A 44 -10.62 -26.83 -21.96
CA GLY A 44 -9.39 -26.73 -21.15
C GLY A 44 -8.68 -25.38 -21.24
N THR A 45 -9.31 -24.40 -21.84
CA THR A 45 -8.79 -23.02 -21.88
C THR A 45 -9.19 -22.29 -20.61
N VAL A 46 -8.27 -21.51 -20.03
CA VAL A 46 -8.47 -20.74 -18.81
C VAL A 46 -8.59 -19.27 -19.15
N ASN A 47 -9.71 -18.67 -18.82
CA ASN A 47 -9.90 -17.22 -18.82
C ASN A 47 -9.59 -16.71 -17.42
N LEU A 48 -8.70 -15.72 -17.31
CA LEU A 48 -8.25 -15.10 -16.06
C LEU A 48 -8.65 -13.63 -16.06
N THR A 49 -9.49 -13.23 -15.12
CA THR A 49 -9.65 -11.83 -14.79
C THR A 49 -8.66 -11.49 -13.67
N VAL A 50 -7.72 -10.61 -13.95
CA VAL A 50 -6.63 -10.27 -13.04
C VAL A 50 -6.69 -8.79 -12.70
N ARG A 51 -6.71 -8.46 -11.40
CA ARG A 51 -6.76 -7.10 -10.89
C ARG A 51 -5.64 -6.89 -9.86
N PRO A 52 -4.45 -6.48 -10.30
CA PRO A 52 -3.39 -6.04 -9.40
C PRO A 52 -3.66 -4.61 -8.92
N THR A 53 -3.50 -4.39 -7.62
CA THR A 53 -3.62 -3.10 -6.95
C THR A 53 -2.36 -2.86 -6.16
N ILE A 54 -1.64 -1.77 -6.45
CA ILE A 54 -0.47 -1.34 -5.70
C ILE A 54 -0.83 -0.10 -4.90
N SER A 55 -0.59 -0.15 -3.60
CA SER A 55 -0.74 0.99 -2.71
C SER A 55 0.57 1.32 -1.99
N ARG A 56 0.90 2.60 -1.90
CA ARG A 56 2.06 3.10 -1.16
C ARG A 56 1.73 4.37 -0.41
N VAL A 57 2.40 4.60 0.71
CA VAL A 57 2.36 5.87 1.41
C VAL A 57 3.30 6.84 0.68
N THR A 58 2.75 7.98 0.25
CA THR A 58 3.52 9.03 -0.43
C THR A 58 4.16 9.97 0.58
N ARG A 59 3.38 10.37 1.58
CA ARG A 59 3.81 11.25 2.66
C ARG A 59 2.86 11.14 3.84
N PHE A 60 3.26 11.72 4.96
CA PHE A 60 2.38 11.93 6.10
C PHE A 60 1.99 13.41 6.15
N VAL A 61 0.72 13.68 6.42
CA VAL A 61 0.14 15.02 6.54
C VAL A 61 -0.39 15.17 7.95
N SER A 62 -0.10 16.30 8.60
CA SER A 62 -0.68 16.59 9.90
C SER A 62 -2.19 16.74 9.80
N ASP A 63 -2.89 16.22 10.78
CA ASP A 63 -4.33 16.37 10.90
C ASP A 63 -4.69 17.86 11.02
N PRO A 64 -5.55 18.42 10.14
CA PRO A 64 -5.93 19.82 10.19
C PRO A 64 -6.92 20.15 11.32
N ASN A 65 -7.28 19.20 12.17
CA ASN A 65 -8.23 19.41 13.26
C ASN A 65 -7.68 20.40 14.30
N PRO A 66 -8.26 21.62 14.44
CA PRO A 66 -7.76 22.62 15.38
C PRO A 66 -7.79 22.16 16.84
N SER A 67 -8.71 21.28 17.21
CA SER A 67 -8.85 20.77 18.59
C SER A 67 -7.65 19.96 19.07
N LEU A 68 -6.74 19.56 18.16
CA LEU A 68 -5.51 18.88 18.52
C LEU A 68 -4.37 19.85 18.90
N GLN A 69 -4.53 21.12 18.52
CA GLN A 69 -3.51 22.17 18.68
C GLN A 69 -3.94 23.32 19.59
N LEU A 70 -5.26 23.58 19.64
CA LEU A 70 -5.86 24.72 20.36
C LEU A 70 -6.82 24.22 21.44
N ASP A 71 -6.90 24.98 22.54
CA ASP A 71 -7.92 24.79 23.55
C ASP A 71 -9.29 25.36 23.11
N SER A 72 -10.34 25.19 23.94
CA SER A 72 -11.67 25.71 23.67
C SER A 72 -11.75 27.25 23.63
N ALA A 73 -10.72 27.94 24.09
CA ALA A 73 -10.59 29.41 24.04
C ALA A 73 -9.74 29.86 22.83
N GLY A 74 -9.23 28.94 22.02
CA GLY A 74 -8.41 29.24 20.84
C GLY A 74 -6.92 29.47 21.15
N ASN A 75 -6.45 29.17 22.39
CA ASN A 75 -5.04 29.27 22.73
C ASN A 75 -4.30 27.98 22.40
N PRO A 76 -3.00 28.07 22.03
CA PRO A 76 -2.20 26.88 21.79
C PRO A 76 -2.14 25.95 23.02
N LEU A 77 -2.33 24.66 22.80
CA LEU A 77 -2.16 23.66 23.86
C LEU A 77 -0.69 23.61 24.29
N PRO A 78 -0.39 23.46 25.59
CA PRO A 78 1.00 23.32 26.06
C PRO A 78 1.68 22.06 25.50
N ASN A 79 0.92 21.03 25.19
CA ASN A 79 1.35 19.80 24.54
C ASN A 79 0.36 19.47 23.40
N PRO A 80 0.60 19.96 22.19
CA PRO A 80 -0.26 19.68 21.05
C PRO A 80 -0.19 18.19 20.70
N ILE A 81 -1.31 17.63 20.31
CA ILE A 81 -1.40 16.23 19.86
C ILE A 81 -1.00 16.19 18.38
N GLU A 82 0.11 15.54 18.07
CA GLU A 82 0.53 15.31 16.70
C GLU A 82 -0.16 14.05 16.16
N ASN A 83 -1.05 14.20 15.18
CA ASN A 83 -1.67 13.12 14.45
C ASN A 83 -1.25 13.19 12.99
N LEU A 84 -0.51 12.19 12.54
CA LEU A 84 0.00 12.10 11.18
C LEU A 84 -0.85 11.13 10.36
N ILE A 85 -1.55 11.65 9.36
CA ILE A 85 -2.40 10.90 8.45
C ILE A 85 -1.59 10.53 7.21
N PRO A 86 -1.49 9.23 6.84
CA PRO A 86 -0.78 8.82 5.64
C PRO A 86 -1.58 9.19 4.37
N GLU A 87 -0.95 9.92 3.47
CA GLU A 87 -1.45 10.10 2.10
C GLU A 87 -1.02 8.91 1.25
N ILE A 88 -2.01 8.26 0.62
CA ILE A 88 -1.80 7.00 -0.08
C ILE A 88 -2.02 7.19 -1.56
N GLN A 89 -1.07 6.72 -2.33
CA GLN A 89 -1.21 6.57 -3.77
C GLN A 89 -1.61 5.13 -4.08
N VAL A 90 -2.72 4.96 -4.78
CA VAL A 90 -3.21 3.67 -5.24
C VAL A 90 -3.15 3.61 -6.76
N ARG A 91 -2.65 2.51 -7.29
CA ARG A 91 -2.66 2.19 -8.72
C ARG A 91 -3.31 0.85 -8.91
N GLU A 92 -4.29 0.79 -9.78
CA GLU A 92 -5.07 -0.40 -10.07
C GLU A 92 -5.12 -0.60 -11.59
N MET A 93 -5.02 -1.86 -12.00
CA MET A 93 -5.20 -2.28 -13.40
C MET A 93 -6.13 -3.49 -13.42
N GLU A 94 -6.95 -3.60 -14.44
CA GLU A 94 -7.77 -4.77 -14.69
C GLU A 94 -7.48 -5.31 -16.07
N SER A 95 -7.29 -6.63 -16.17
CA SER A 95 -7.02 -7.30 -17.43
C SER A 95 -7.73 -8.64 -17.49
N VAL A 96 -8.29 -8.96 -18.66
CA VAL A 96 -8.83 -10.27 -18.95
C VAL A 96 -7.88 -10.98 -19.90
N LEU A 97 -7.40 -12.14 -19.49
CA LEU A 97 -6.38 -12.92 -20.18
C LEU A 97 -6.90 -14.32 -20.47
N GLN A 98 -6.47 -14.88 -21.59
CA GLN A 98 -6.82 -16.24 -21.98
C GLN A 98 -5.55 -17.05 -22.21
N ALA A 99 -5.48 -18.24 -21.61
CA ALA A 99 -4.34 -19.15 -21.78
C ALA A 99 -4.76 -20.62 -21.74
N GLY A 100 -3.97 -21.46 -22.37
CA GLY A 100 -4.04 -22.91 -22.17
C GLY A 100 -3.45 -23.32 -20.82
N SER A 101 -3.84 -24.50 -20.33
CA SER A 101 -3.25 -25.08 -19.12
C SER A 101 -1.73 -25.22 -19.27
N GLY A 102 -0.98 -24.75 -18.26
CA GLY A 102 0.50 -24.78 -18.23
C GLY A 102 1.19 -23.70 -19.06
N GLN A 103 0.45 -22.85 -19.76
CA GLN A 103 0.99 -21.74 -20.53
C GLN A 103 1.29 -20.54 -19.64
N THR A 104 2.42 -19.86 -19.85
CA THR A 104 2.79 -18.68 -19.10
C THR A 104 2.32 -17.42 -19.80
N ILE A 105 1.63 -16.55 -19.07
CA ILE A 105 1.22 -15.22 -19.51
C ILE A 105 2.06 -14.18 -18.77
N ILE A 106 2.40 -13.10 -19.48
CA ILE A 106 3.13 -11.97 -18.91
C ILE A 106 2.19 -10.77 -18.94
N LEU A 107 2.00 -10.16 -17.76
CA LEU A 107 1.25 -8.94 -17.58
C LEU A 107 2.20 -7.85 -17.09
N GLY A 108 2.34 -6.78 -17.85
CA GLY A 108 3.18 -5.63 -17.54
C GLY A 108 2.41 -4.33 -17.73
N GLY A 109 3.02 -3.19 -17.33
CA GLY A 109 2.47 -1.87 -17.61
C GLY A 109 2.07 -1.03 -16.37
N LEU A 110 2.28 -1.52 -15.15
CA LEU A 110 2.19 -0.69 -13.94
C LEU A 110 3.54 0.02 -13.75
N MET A 111 3.71 1.13 -14.47
CA MET A 111 4.90 1.97 -14.36
C MET A 111 4.75 3.02 -13.26
N GLN A 112 5.85 3.29 -12.57
CA GLN A 112 5.96 4.36 -11.60
C GLN A 112 7.22 5.16 -11.86
N ASP A 113 7.04 6.46 -12.10
CA ASP A 113 8.12 7.44 -12.16
C ASP A 113 8.18 8.18 -10.83
N ASP A 114 9.33 8.19 -10.20
CA ASP A 114 9.62 8.96 -8.99
C ASP A 114 10.73 9.94 -9.29
N VAL A 115 10.40 11.22 -9.24
CA VAL A 115 11.35 12.31 -9.50
C VAL A 115 11.65 12.99 -8.18
N ARG A 116 12.87 12.80 -7.71
CA ARG A 116 13.38 13.47 -6.51
C ARG A 116 14.28 14.62 -6.93
N ARG A 117 13.94 15.82 -6.47
CA ARG A 117 14.73 17.03 -6.68
C ARG A 117 15.18 17.55 -5.33
N ASP A 118 16.45 17.37 -5.05
CA ASP A 118 17.09 17.92 -3.86
C ASP A 118 17.91 19.15 -4.27
N ARG A 119 17.77 20.23 -3.50
CA ARG A 119 18.55 21.45 -3.70
C ARG A 119 19.20 21.83 -2.38
N ASP A 120 20.51 21.70 -2.35
CA ASP A 120 21.34 22.19 -1.26
C ASP A 120 21.97 23.51 -1.65
N ALA A 121 21.93 24.48 -0.75
CA ALA A 121 22.52 25.77 -0.98
C ALA A 121 23.21 26.30 0.28
N VAL A 122 24.33 26.99 0.10
CA VAL A 122 25.01 27.64 1.22
C VAL A 122 24.10 28.75 1.79
N PRO A 123 23.82 28.75 3.12
CA PRO A 123 22.95 29.75 3.71
C PRO A 123 23.45 31.19 3.43
N GLY A 124 22.54 32.02 2.91
CA GLY A 124 22.86 33.40 2.55
C GLY A 124 23.39 33.57 1.12
N LEU A 125 24.33 32.75 0.66
CA LEU A 125 24.95 32.90 -0.67
C LEU A 125 24.10 32.22 -1.78
N GLY A 126 23.45 31.12 -1.50
CA GLY A 126 22.58 30.42 -2.47
C GLY A 126 21.28 31.16 -2.81
N ARG A 127 20.96 32.28 -2.12
CA ARG A 127 19.80 33.14 -2.41
C ARG A 127 20.13 34.36 -3.26
N LEU A 128 21.40 34.55 -3.61
CA LEU A 128 21.80 35.64 -4.48
C LEU A 128 21.24 35.42 -5.91
N PRO A 129 21.01 36.52 -6.67
CA PRO A 129 20.57 36.41 -8.06
C PRO A 129 21.56 35.60 -8.91
N SER A 130 21.05 34.75 -9.80
CA SER A 130 21.86 34.02 -10.78
C SER A 130 22.73 35.00 -11.59
N PRO A 131 24.03 34.71 -11.89
CA PRO A 131 24.66 33.38 -11.78
C PRO A 131 25.35 33.09 -10.45
N VAL A 132 25.45 34.06 -9.52
CA VAL A 132 26.22 33.92 -8.28
C VAL A 132 25.57 32.88 -7.37
N GLY A 133 24.25 32.91 -7.18
CA GLY A 133 23.53 31.94 -6.35
C GLY A 133 23.65 30.50 -6.85
N ASP A 134 23.75 30.31 -8.15
CA ASP A 134 23.87 28.97 -8.74
C ASP A 134 25.27 28.37 -8.51
N ALA A 135 26.31 29.19 -8.38
CA ALA A 135 27.67 28.74 -8.04
C ALA A 135 27.77 28.20 -6.59
N PHE A 136 26.85 28.62 -5.70
CA PHE A 136 26.76 28.20 -4.30
C PHE A 136 25.56 27.31 -3.98
N SER A 137 24.93 26.73 -5.03
CA SER A 137 23.84 25.78 -4.88
C SER A 137 24.16 24.48 -5.66
N PHE A 138 23.91 23.36 -5.01
CA PHE A 138 23.97 22.04 -5.63
C PHE A 138 22.53 21.56 -5.91
N ARG A 139 22.29 21.06 -7.11
CA ARG A 139 21.01 20.45 -7.49
C ARG A 139 21.27 19.01 -7.84
N ASP A 140 20.55 18.12 -7.15
CA ASP A 140 20.51 16.70 -7.48
C ASP A 140 19.12 16.33 -7.95
N GLU A 141 19.03 15.77 -9.13
CA GLU A 141 17.78 15.30 -9.73
C GLU A 141 17.92 13.81 -9.99
N ALA A 142 17.27 13.00 -9.16
CA ALA A 142 17.22 11.56 -9.30
C ALA A 142 15.86 11.15 -9.86
N VAL A 143 15.86 10.45 -11.00
CA VAL A 143 14.67 9.86 -11.60
C VAL A 143 14.73 8.36 -11.41
N SER A 144 13.78 7.80 -10.68
CA SER A 144 13.61 6.36 -10.51
C SER A 144 12.37 5.90 -11.25
N LYS A 145 12.53 4.94 -12.16
CA LYS A 145 11.43 4.29 -12.87
C LYS A 145 11.31 2.87 -12.39
N THR A 146 10.12 2.52 -11.91
CA THR A 146 9.79 1.17 -11.47
C THR A 146 8.65 0.63 -12.31
N GLU A 147 8.80 -0.58 -12.81
CA GLU A 147 7.77 -1.29 -13.55
C GLU A 147 7.45 -2.60 -12.85
N LEU A 148 6.17 -2.90 -12.68
CA LEU A 148 5.70 -4.19 -12.21
C LEU A 148 5.42 -5.09 -13.41
N VAL A 149 6.06 -6.25 -13.43
CA VAL A 149 5.80 -7.33 -14.39
C VAL A 149 5.34 -8.56 -13.62
N ILE A 150 4.18 -9.11 -14.00
CA ILE A 150 3.55 -10.26 -13.36
C ILE A 150 3.55 -11.43 -14.31
N PHE A 151 4.07 -12.57 -13.86
CA PHE A 151 4.03 -13.83 -14.57
C PHE A 151 2.94 -14.73 -13.99
N LEU A 152 2.02 -15.17 -14.83
CA LEU A 152 0.91 -16.04 -14.44
C LEU A 152 0.97 -17.34 -15.25
N LYS A 153 0.90 -18.46 -14.56
CA LYS A 153 0.87 -19.79 -15.18
C LYS A 153 -0.32 -20.57 -14.63
N PRO A 154 -1.47 -20.53 -15.29
CA PRO A 154 -2.61 -21.34 -14.87
C PRO A 154 -2.35 -22.81 -15.19
N THR A 155 -2.70 -23.70 -14.27
CA THR A 155 -2.67 -25.15 -14.47
C THR A 155 -4.02 -25.71 -14.09
N VAL A 156 -4.69 -26.38 -15.03
CA VAL A 156 -5.96 -27.07 -14.78
C VAL A 156 -5.67 -28.46 -14.27
N ILE A 157 -6.15 -28.78 -13.09
CA ILE A 157 -6.02 -30.09 -12.46
C ILE A 157 -7.35 -30.82 -12.66
N SER A 158 -7.36 -31.80 -13.57
CA SER A 158 -8.57 -32.59 -13.89
C SER A 158 -8.85 -33.66 -12.83
N ASN A 159 -7.81 -34.16 -12.17
CA ASN A 159 -7.92 -35.13 -11.09
C ASN A 159 -7.17 -34.59 -9.84
N PRO A 160 -7.89 -34.11 -8.80
CA PRO A 160 -7.27 -33.53 -7.61
C PRO A 160 -6.69 -34.57 -6.64
N SER A 161 -6.20 -35.72 -7.15
CA SER A 161 -5.48 -36.70 -6.33
C SER A 161 -4.02 -36.25 -6.13
N LEU A 162 -3.52 -36.39 -4.89
CA LEU A 162 -2.13 -36.10 -4.57
C LEU A 162 -1.12 -37.03 -5.28
N ASP A 163 -1.63 -38.15 -5.85
CA ASP A 163 -0.83 -39.08 -6.66
C ASP A 163 -0.71 -38.62 -8.12
N SER A 164 -1.47 -37.59 -8.54
CA SER A 164 -1.34 -36.98 -9.85
C SER A 164 0.02 -36.27 -10.01
N ASP A 165 0.59 -36.29 -11.23
CA ASP A 165 1.91 -35.71 -11.49
C ASP A 165 1.95 -34.20 -11.16
N GLU A 166 0.85 -33.49 -11.32
CA GLU A 166 0.72 -32.06 -11.03
C GLU A 166 0.77 -31.75 -9.53
N LEU A 167 0.32 -32.69 -8.68
CA LEU A 167 0.23 -32.47 -7.24
C LEU A 167 1.28 -33.22 -6.43
N LYS A 168 2.10 -34.10 -7.04
CA LYS A 168 3.20 -34.83 -6.35
C LYS A 168 4.15 -33.91 -5.58
N PHE A 169 4.41 -32.71 -6.10
CA PHE A 169 5.25 -31.73 -5.42
C PHE A 169 4.75 -31.35 -4.01
N PHE A 170 3.43 -31.39 -3.79
CA PHE A 170 2.81 -31.02 -2.52
C PHE A 170 2.81 -32.16 -1.52
N GLN A 171 3.05 -33.42 -1.93
CA GLN A 171 3.13 -34.56 -1.01
C GLN A 171 4.18 -34.36 0.07
N ARG A 172 5.26 -33.67 -0.20
CA ARG A 172 6.33 -33.35 0.76
C ARG A 172 5.89 -32.47 1.95
N PHE A 173 4.76 -31.80 1.83
CA PHE A 173 4.19 -30.93 2.88
C PHE A 173 3.13 -31.64 3.72
N LEU A 174 2.75 -32.87 3.36
CA LEU A 174 1.85 -33.66 4.17
C LEU A 174 2.58 -34.19 5.40
N PRO A 175 1.91 -34.20 6.57
CA PRO A 175 2.43 -34.91 7.71
C PRO A 175 2.59 -36.39 7.34
N GLU A 176 3.69 -37.00 7.76
CA GLU A 176 3.97 -38.43 7.55
C GLU A 176 2.85 -39.23 8.26
N MET A 177 1.92 -39.78 7.49
CA MET A 177 0.92 -40.68 8.03
C MET A 177 1.58 -42.02 8.32
N ASP A 178 1.52 -42.46 9.56
CA ASP A 178 1.93 -43.80 9.92
C ASP A 178 1.13 -44.81 9.08
N LYS A 179 1.81 -45.88 8.63
CA LYS A 179 1.26 -46.95 7.78
C LYS A 179 0.03 -47.65 8.37
N THR A 180 -0.43 -47.29 9.59
CA THR A 180 -1.61 -47.75 10.26
C THR A 180 -2.82 -46.83 10.10
N GLY A 181 -2.74 -45.70 9.39
CA GLY A 181 -3.87 -44.79 9.15
C GLY A 181 -4.40 -44.07 10.39
N LYS A 182 -3.65 -44.05 11.48
CA LYS A 182 -3.97 -43.32 12.70
C LYS A 182 -3.07 -42.07 12.80
N ASN A 183 -3.73 -40.92 12.99
CA ASN A 183 -3.04 -39.66 13.33
C ASN A 183 -2.35 -39.84 14.70
N PRO A 184 -1.11 -39.35 14.90
CA PRO A 184 -0.41 -39.39 16.19
C PRO A 184 -1.13 -38.60 17.27
#